data_7cd28efa76c4e0bf0825d0b06c3b11cd
#
_entry.id   7cd28efa76c4e0bf0825d0b06c3b11cd
#
_cell.length_a   1.000
_cell.length_b   1.000
_cell.length_c   1.000
_cell.angle_alpha   90.00
_cell.angle_beta   90.00
_cell.angle_gamma   90.00
#
_symmetry.space_group_name_H-M   'P 1'
#
loop_
_entity.id
_entity.type
_entity.pdbx_description
1 polymer ?
#
loop_
_entity_poly.entity_id
_entity_poly.type
_entity_poly.pdbx_seq_one_letter_code
_entity_poly.pdbx_strand_id
1 'polypeptide(L)'
;PICQTTGDLILKMKKTAVTSQEVETAIGNRPVYDITLWEVKNGKETAVNLSGKTVSIAIPYTPAKNEQPGNLYAVYVDENGNVQWISKSSYNMDQKAVIFVAEHFSIYGIGYKNQIPAFTDVNNHWAKDNMLFVVSRGLLSGTSATTFSPNTGMTRGMFVTALGRLAGVDPTDYQASMFTDVKEDAYYAPYVNWAAKTGVVSGTTDTTFAPDTNINREQMAVIMKNYATKLGYTIPKTLEVVNFADSAGISSWAKEAVKSMQQAGILAGKTNNCFDPAGTATRAEVATVLRRFVEIVIDPQTANGWVQNDSGEWSYYKNGDLVKGWLSN
;
A
#
# COMPACT_ATOMS: atom_id res chain seq x y z
N PRO A 1 20.02 -9.64 1.98
CA PRO A 1 21.00 -10.09 2.97
C PRO A 1 21.31 -8.94 3.90
N ILE A 2 20.86 -9.10 5.13
CA ILE A 2 21.17 -8.18 6.22
C ILE A 2 22.66 -8.38 6.47
N CYS A 3 23.46 -7.39 6.12
CA CYS A 3 24.90 -7.29 6.38
C CYS A 3 25.78 -8.52 5.98
N GLN A 4 27.07 -8.29 5.91
CA GLN A 4 28.09 -9.33 5.87
C GLN A 4 28.29 -9.94 7.29
N THR A 5 27.21 -10.38 7.93
CA THR A 5 27.29 -11.07 9.21
C THR A 5 27.68 -12.52 8.96
N THR A 6 28.63 -13.00 9.74
CA THR A 6 29.14 -14.39 9.66
C THR A 6 28.71 -15.21 10.88
N GLY A 7 28.00 -14.61 11.82
CA GLY A 7 27.43 -15.24 13.01
C GLY A 7 25.92 -15.48 12.89
N ASP A 8 25.35 -16.13 13.88
CA ASP A 8 23.91 -16.33 13.99
C ASP A 8 23.21 -15.02 14.31
N LEU A 9 22.09 -14.76 13.64
CA LEU A 9 21.26 -13.57 13.89
C LEU A 9 20.11 -13.91 14.84
N ILE A 10 19.99 -13.14 15.92
CA ILE A 10 18.91 -13.27 16.90
C ILE A 10 18.09 -12.00 16.93
N LEU A 11 16.81 -12.10 16.51
CA LEU A 11 15.82 -11.04 16.71
C LEU A 11 15.25 -11.16 18.12
N LYS A 12 15.41 -10.11 18.93
CA LYS A 12 14.82 -10.02 20.27
C LYS A 12 13.63 -9.06 20.22
N MET A 13 12.47 -9.53 20.67
CA MET A 13 11.25 -8.74 20.81
C MET A 13 10.84 -8.75 22.27
N LYS A 14 11.15 -7.67 22.99
CA LYS A 14 10.82 -7.53 24.41
C LYS A 14 9.58 -6.65 24.55
N LYS A 15 8.49 -7.20 25.10
CA LYS A 15 7.32 -6.37 25.46
C LYS A 15 7.75 -5.29 26.42
N THR A 16 7.43 -4.04 26.10
CA THR A 16 7.79 -2.87 26.91
C THR A 16 6.58 -1.99 27.18
N ALA A 17 6.66 -1.14 28.17
CA ALA A 17 5.67 -0.10 28.45
C ALA A 17 6.32 1.24 28.12
N VAL A 18 5.65 2.04 27.34
CA VAL A 18 6.00 3.44 27.09
C VAL A 18 4.82 4.28 27.53
N THR A 19 5.09 5.23 28.42
CA THR A 19 4.06 6.08 29.02
C THR A 19 4.23 7.50 28.52
N SER A 20 3.49 7.87 27.48
CA SER A 20 3.27 9.27 27.12
C SER A 20 1.80 9.42 26.73
N GLN A 21 1.26 10.62 26.83
CA GLN A 21 -0.12 10.91 26.42
C GLN A 21 -0.37 10.55 24.96
N GLU A 22 0.62 10.73 24.10
CA GLU A 22 0.52 10.41 22.69
C GLU A 22 0.47 8.89 22.46
N VAL A 23 1.32 8.13 23.14
CA VAL A 23 1.33 6.66 23.12
C VAL A 23 0.00 6.09 23.65
N GLU A 24 -0.50 6.60 24.76
CA GLU A 24 -1.80 6.17 25.30
C GLU A 24 -2.94 6.41 24.31
N THR A 25 -2.93 7.54 23.61
CA THR A 25 -3.93 7.91 22.62
C THR A 25 -3.85 7.02 21.37
N ALA A 26 -2.65 6.79 20.85
CA ALA A 26 -2.42 6.07 19.59
C ALA A 26 -2.52 4.55 19.77
N ILE A 27 -1.96 4.03 20.86
CA ILE A 27 -1.78 2.58 21.09
C ILE A 27 -2.82 2.05 22.10
N GLY A 28 -3.10 2.78 23.16
CA GLY A 28 -3.94 2.30 24.26
C GLY A 28 -3.36 1.02 24.89
N ASN A 29 -4.18 -0.01 25.03
CA ASN A 29 -3.78 -1.30 25.62
C ASN A 29 -3.13 -2.28 24.63
N ARG A 30 -2.85 -1.87 23.38
CA ARG A 30 -2.23 -2.73 22.37
C ARG A 30 -0.76 -2.94 22.65
N PRO A 31 -0.16 -4.02 22.11
CA PRO A 31 1.22 -4.37 22.44
C PRO A 31 2.22 -3.35 21.89
N VAL A 32 3.27 -3.14 22.68
CA VAL A 32 4.48 -2.37 22.34
C VAL A 32 5.67 -3.27 22.60
N TYR A 33 6.61 -3.29 21.67
CA TYR A 33 7.84 -4.09 21.76
C TYR A 33 9.07 -3.22 21.50
N ASP A 34 10.09 -3.41 22.32
CA ASP A 34 11.46 -3.05 22.00
C ASP A 34 12.04 -4.17 21.14
N ILE A 35 12.36 -3.85 19.89
CA ILE A 35 12.81 -4.80 18.88
C ILE A 35 14.26 -4.51 18.54
N THR A 36 15.13 -5.52 18.73
CA THR A 36 16.57 -5.42 18.50
C THR A 36 17.08 -6.64 17.75
N LEU A 37 18.08 -6.45 16.92
CA LEU A 37 18.78 -7.54 16.22
C LEU A 37 20.22 -7.67 16.74
N TRP A 38 20.63 -8.90 17.01
CA TRP A 38 21.94 -9.22 17.52
C TRP A 38 22.63 -10.25 16.64
N GLU A 39 23.92 -10.07 16.37
CA GLU A 39 24.79 -11.10 15.83
C GLU A 39 25.48 -11.83 16.98
N VAL A 40 25.42 -13.17 16.96
CA VAL A 40 26.13 -14.01 17.92
C VAL A 40 27.29 -14.70 17.20
N LYS A 41 28.51 -14.35 17.60
CA LYS A 41 29.74 -14.94 17.06
C LYS A 41 30.67 -15.34 18.20
N ASN A 42 31.06 -16.61 18.24
CA ASN A 42 31.92 -17.15 19.32
C ASN A 42 31.40 -16.87 20.74
N GLY A 43 30.07 -16.93 20.94
CA GLY A 43 29.42 -16.67 22.22
C GLY A 43 29.32 -15.18 22.61
N LYS A 44 29.74 -14.26 21.73
CA LYS A 44 29.64 -12.82 21.96
C LYS A 44 28.48 -12.23 21.16
N GLU A 45 27.59 -11.51 21.83
CA GLU A 45 26.51 -10.75 21.20
C GLU A 45 26.96 -9.35 20.80
N THR A 46 26.63 -8.93 19.57
CA THR A 46 26.87 -7.58 19.07
C THR A 46 25.59 -7.06 18.41
N ALA A 47 25.16 -5.86 18.79
CA ALA A 47 23.97 -5.25 18.19
C ALA A 47 24.20 -4.97 16.69
N VAL A 48 23.18 -5.28 15.88
CA VAL A 48 23.20 -5.09 14.42
C VAL A 48 22.22 -3.99 14.06
N ASN A 49 22.65 -3.05 13.22
CA ASN A 49 21.78 -2.08 12.59
C ASN A 49 21.51 -2.44 11.12
N LEU A 50 20.49 -1.83 10.54
CA LEU A 50 20.07 -2.15 9.17
C LEU A 50 20.94 -1.48 8.09
N SER A 51 21.76 -0.48 8.44
CA SER A 51 22.70 0.20 7.52
C SER A 51 22.04 0.60 6.19
N GLY A 52 20.86 1.23 6.24
CA GLY A 52 20.08 1.67 5.08
C GLY A 52 19.30 0.55 4.37
N LYS A 53 19.28 -0.66 4.92
CA LYS A 53 18.40 -1.74 4.47
C LYS A 53 17.10 -1.74 5.25
N THR A 54 16.15 -2.54 4.79
CA THR A 54 14.85 -2.70 5.44
C THR A 54 14.61 -4.15 5.86
N VAL A 55 13.74 -4.32 6.83
CA VAL A 55 13.27 -5.64 7.28
C VAL A 55 11.76 -5.61 7.46
N SER A 56 11.08 -6.68 7.06
CA SER A 56 9.65 -6.86 7.37
C SER A 56 9.52 -7.42 8.78
N ILE A 57 8.69 -6.77 9.60
CA ILE A 57 8.41 -7.16 10.99
C ILE A 57 6.92 -7.44 11.12
N ALA A 58 6.57 -8.54 11.78
CA ALA A 58 5.21 -8.91 12.11
C ALA A 58 5.00 -8.87 13.63
N ILE A 59 4.07 -8.03 14.10
CA ILE A 59 3.66 -7.98 15.51
C ILE A 59 2.36 -8.76 15.65
N PRO A 60 2.35 -9.92 16.35
CA PRO A 60 1.14 -10.71 16.56
C PRO A 60 0.07 -9.92 17.31
N TYR A 61 -1.16 -9.96 16.79
CA TYR A 61 -2.30 -9.29 17.41
C TYR A 61 -3.63 -9.90 16.97
N THR A 62 -4.55 -10.01 17.90
CA THR A 62 -5.94 -10.36 17.62
C THR A 62 -6.80 -9.13 17.87
N PRO A 63 -7.43 -8.56 16.84
CA PRO A 63 -8.26 -7.36 16.98
C PRO A 63 -9.43 -7.60 17.94
N ALA A 64 -9.76 -6.60 18.74
CA ALA A 64 -10.97 -6.63 19.56
C ALA A 64 -12.22 -6.55 18.66
N LYS A 65 -13.39 -6.96 19.20
CA LYS A 65 -14.66 -7.01 18.43
C LYS A 65 -15.08 -5.68 17.82
N ASN A 66 -14.67 -4.58 18.41
CA ASN A 66 -14.96 -3.21 17.94
C ASN A 66 -13.83 -2.61 17.08
N GLU A 67 -12.77 -3.37 16.79
CA GLU A 67 -11.67 -2.92 15.97
C GLU A 67 -11.81 -3.41 14.53
N GLN A 68 -11.66 -2.49 13.60
CA GLN A 68 -11.61 -2.81 12.18
C GLN A 68 -10.15 -3.07 11.78
N PRO A 69 -9.82 -4.25 11.19
CA PRO A 69 -8.44 -4.59 10.83
C PRO A 69 -7.76 -3.54 9.94
N GLY A 70 -8.49 -2.92 9.02
CA GLY A 70 -7.97 -1.86 8.14
C GLY A 70 -7.52 -0.58 8.85
N ASN A 71 -7.92 -0.38 10.12
CA ASN A 71 -7.57 0.78 10.95
C ASN A 71 -6.38 0.52 11.87
N LEU A 72 -5.85 -0.71 11.85
CA LEU A 72 -4.64 -1.07 12.58
C LEU A 72 -3.41 -0.65 11.82
N TYR A 73 -2.43 -0.14 12.55
CA TYR A 73 -1.15 0.34 12.05
C TYR A 73 0.00 -0.22 12.88
N ALA A 74 1.16 -0.32 12.28
CA ALA A 74 2.37 -0.23 13.05
C ALA A 74 2.68 1.24 13.35
N VAL A 75 3.18 1.49 14.55
CA VAL A 75 3.66 2.78 14.97
C VAL A 75 5.07 2.63 15.52
N TYR A 76 5.92 3.60 15.23
CA TYR A 76 7.22 3.77 15.84
C TYR A 76 7.09 4.76 17.00
N VAL A 77 7.74 4.47 18.12
CA VAL A 77 7.81 5.35 19.28
C VAL A 77 9.26 5.79 19.47
N ASP A 78 9.51 7.09 19.39
CA ASP A 78 10.85 7.64 19.55
C ASP A 78 11.27 7.74 21.04
N GLU A 79 12.51 8.16 21.28
CA GLU A 79 13.09 8.30 22.62
C GLU A 79 12.36 9.32 23.50
N ASN A 80 11.63 10.28 22.89
CA ASN A 80 10.84 11.28 23.57
C ASN A 80 9.39 10.84 23.82
N GLY A 81 9.00 9.65 23.36
CA GLY A 81 7.66 9.12 23.45
C GLY A 81 6.68 9.66 22.38
N ASN A 82 7.19 10.29 21.32
CA ASN A 82 6.37 10.70 20.18
C ASN A 82 6.03 9.50 19.30
N VAL A 83 4.85 9.51 18.69
CA VAL A 83 4.32 8.42 17.87
C VAL A 83 4.37 8.77 16.39
N GLN A 84 5.07 7.96 15.61
CA GLN A 84 5.06 8.04 14.15
C GLN A 84 4.25 6.90 13.55
N TRP A 85 3.22 7.23 12.78
CA TRP A 85 2.34 6.27 12.12
C TRP A 85 2.98 5.74 10.83
N ILE A 86 3.18 4.44 10.76
CA ILE A 86 3.78 3.80 9.59
C ILE A 86 2.67 3.52 8.58
N SER A 87 2.55 4.37 7.54
CA SER A 87 1.53 4.22 6.49
C SER A 87 1.66 2.91 5.71
N LYS A 88 2.89 2.42 5.54
CA LYS A 88 3.21 1.12 4.93
C LYS A 88 3.15 0.01 5.98
N SER A 89 2.01 -0.17 6.58
CA SER A 89 1.70 -1.26 7.50
C SER A 89 0.30 -1.78 7.24
N SER A 90 0.05 -3.05 7.48
CA SER A 90 -1.27 -3.65 7.31
C SER A 90 -1.46 -4.80 8.29
N TYR A 91 -2.72 -5.05 8.67
CA TYR A 91 -3.08 -6.25 9.41
C TYR A 91 -3.29 -7.42 8.44
N ASN A 92 -2.53 -8.47 8.61
CA ASN A 92 -2.67 -9.72 7.86
C ASN A 92 -3.57 -10.68 8.66
N MET A 93 -4.71 -11.06 8.05
CA MET A 93 -5.72 -11.91 8.69
C MET A 93 -5.21 -13.35 8.92
N ASP A 94 -4.43 -13.88 7.98
CA ASP A 94 -3.93 -15.27 8.03
C ASP A 94 -2.83 -15.42 9.07
N GLN A 95 -1.90 -14.45 9.14
CA GLN A 95 -0.83 -14.43 10.13
C GLN A 95 -1.28 -13.88 11.49
N LYS A 96 -2.48 -13.27 11.57
CA LYS A 96 -3.00 -12.56 12.76
C LYS A 96 -1.96 -11.59 13.34
N ALA A 97 -1.40 -10.77 12.47
CA ALA A 97 -0.32 -9.85 12.83
C ALA A 97 -0.43 -8.52 12.08
N VAL A 98 0.04 -7.44 12.69
CA VAL A 98 0.32 -6.20 11.99
C VAL A 98 1.71 -6.31 11.40
N ILE A 99 1.82 -6.24 10.06
CA ILE A 99 3.07 -6.35 9.32
C ILE A 99 3.47 -4.97 8.80
N PHE A 100 4.74 -4.67 8.85
CA PHE A 100 5.31 -3.41 8.35
C PHE A 100 6.77 -3.57 7.97
N VAL A 101 7.28 -2.60 7.21
CA VAL A 101 8.69 -2.51 6.85
C VAL A 101 9.38 -1.52 7.79
N ALA A 102 10.42 -1.97 8.49
CA ALA A 102 11.25 -1.16 9.36
C ALA A 102 12.59 -0.84 8.70
N GLU A 103 13.08 0.38 8.89
CA GLU A 103 14.38 0.89 8.43
C GLU A 103 15.43 0.89 9.55
N HIS A 104 15.02 0.69 10.78
CA HIS A 104 15.86 0.56 11.97
C HIS A 104 15.18 -0.34 13.01
N PHE A 105 15.94 -0.83 13.98
CA PHE A 105 15.40 -1.52 15.14
C PHE A 105 15.15 -0.51 16.25
N SER A 106 13.99 -0.58 16.90
CA SER A 106 13.54 0.36 17.91
C SER A 106 12.27 -0.10 18.62
N ILE A 107 11.57 0.82 19.26
CA ILE A 107 10.27 0.57 19.89
C ILE A 107 9.17 0.70 18.86
N TYR A 108 8.43 -0.38 18.65
CA TYR A 108 7.28 -0.44 17.78
C TYR A 108 6.06 -0.97 18.52
N GLY A 109 4.89 -0.45 18.14
CA GLY A 109 3.64 -0.88 18.71
C GLY A 109 2.53 -0.95 17.67
N ILE A 110 1.33 -1.33 18.14
CA ILE A 110 0.14 -1.37 17.30
C ILE A 110 -0.75 -0.17 17.66
N GLY A 111 -0.88 0.75 16.72
CA GLY A 111 -1.79 1.88 16.79
C GLY A 111 -3.15 1.57 16.14
N TYR A 112 -4.17 2.34 16.52
CA TYR A 112 -5.50 2.24 15.95
C TYR A 112 -6.10 3.61 15.68
N LYS A 113 -6.53 3.87 14.43
CA LYS A 113 -7.21 5.11 14.06
C LYS A 113 -8.72 4.94 14.11
N ASN A 114 -9.34 5.53 15.12
CA ASN A 114 -10.78 5.48 15.33
C ASN A 114 -11.57 6.48 14.46
N GLN A 115 -10.90 7.57 14.06
CA GLN A 115 -11.55 8.69 13.35
C GLN A 115 -11.48 8.49 11.84
N ILE A 116 -12.37 7.67 11.30
CA ILE A 116 -12.62 7.59 9.87
C ILE A 116 -13.98 8.24 9.60
N PRO A 117 -14.09 9.09 8.59
CA PRO A 117 -15.39 9.66 8.21
C PRO A 117 -16.43 8.57 7.97
N ALA A 118 -17.61 8.75 8.53
CA ALA A 118 -18.74 7.84 8.33
C ALA A 118 -19.37 8.09 6.96
N PHE A 119 -18.82 7.46 5.93
CA PHE A 119 -19.37 7.55 4.58
C PHE A 119 -20.63 6.68 4.46
N THR A 120 -21.72 7.28 3.96
CA THR A 120 -23.00 6.60 3.82
C THR A 120 -23.09 5.72 2.57
N ASP A 121 -22.29 6.01 1.56
CA ASP A 121 -22.29 5.36 0.25
C ASP A 121 -21.32 4.17 0.12
N VAL A 122 -20.63 3.79 1.20
CA VAL A 122 -19.69 2.66 1.18
C VAL A 122 -20.20 1.41 1.90
N ASN A 123 -21.27 1.50 2.69
CA ASN A 123 -21.67 0.47 3.66
C ASN A 123 -21.91 -0.92 3.05
N ASN A 124 -22.48 -0.99 1.85
CA ASN A 124 -22.76 -2.23 1.13
C ASN A 124 -21.88 -2.39 -0.12
N HIS A 125 -20.81 -1.62 -0.24
CA HIS A 125 -19.92 -1.67 -1.39
C HIS A 125 -18.85 -2.74 -1.19
N TRP A 126 -18.55 -3.54 -2.22
CA TRP A 126 -17.56 -4.61 -2.19
C TRP A 126 -16.16 -4.16 -1.72
N ALA A 127 -15.77 -2.93 -2.07
CA ALA A 127 -14.47 -2.35 -1.71
C ALA A 127 -14.50 -1.54 -0.40
N LYS A 128 -15.53 -1.68 0.45
CA LYS A 128 -15.66 -0.90 1.69
C LYS A 128 -14.37 -0.86 2.50
N ASP A 129 -13.80 -2.02 2.80
CA ASP A 129 -12.62 -2.13 3.65
C ASP A 129 -11.38 -1.54 2.98
N ASN A 130 -11.29 -1.62 1.65
CA ASN A 130 -10.21 -1.01 0.88
C ASN A 130 -10.31 0.52 0.89
N MET A 131 -11.52 1.06 0.77
CA MET A 131 -11.77 2.49 0.85
C MET A 131 -11.46 3.04 2.25
N LEU A 132 -11.91 2.37 3.30
CA LEU A 132 -11.61 2.77 4.67
C LEU A 132 -10.10 2.68 4.97
N PHE A 133 -9.42 1.67 4.43
CA PHE A 133 -7.96 1.52 4.53
C PHE A 133 -7.21 2.73 3.94
N VAL A 134 -7.53 3.16 2.73
CA VAL A 134 -6.83 4.28 2.09
C VAL A 134 -7.20 5.62 2.72
N VAL A 135 -8.44 5.77 3.20
CA VAL A 135 -8.87 6.98 3.91
C VAL A 135 -8.18 7.10 5.27
N SER A 136 -8.14 6.03 6.04
CA SER A 136 -7.45 6.02 7.34
C SER A 136 -5.98 6.42 7.22
N ARG A 137 -5.34 6.10 6.08
CA ARG A 137 -3.95 6.44 5.78
C ARG A 137 -3.76 7.80 5.11
N GLY A 138 -4.85 8.55 4.90
CA GLY A 138 -4.80 9.86 4.25
C GLY A 138 -4.42 9.80 2.77
N LEU A 139 -4.44 8.61 2.14
CA LEU A 139 -4.11 8.46 0.72
C LEU A 139 -5.22 9.03 -0.16
N LEU A 140 -6.47 8.74 0.19
CA LEU A 140 -7.66 9.32 -0.42
C LEU A 140 -8.53 9.97 0.64
N SER A 141 -9.35 10.93 0.22
CA SER A 141 -10.37 11.57 1.04
C SER A 141 -11.76 11.32 0.46
N GLY A 142 -12.81 11.56 1.23
CA GLY A 142 -14.17 11.63 0.69
C GLY A 142 -14.32 12.74 -0.34
N THR A 143 -15.34 12.65 -1.16
CA THR A 143 -15.78 13.73 -2.05
C THR A 143 -16.61 14.77 -1.30
N SER A 144 -17.12 14.37 -0.13
CA SER A 144 -17.72 15.24 0.88
C SER A 144 -17.43 14.70 2.28
N ALA A 145 -17.96 15.36 3.30
CA ALA A 145 -17.85 14.89 4.69
C ALA A 145 -18.51 13.51 4.90
N THR A 146 -19.50 13.14 4.09
CA THR A 146 -20.35 11.94 4.27
C THR A 146 -20.36 11.00 3.06
N THR A 147 -19.65 11.31 1.98
CA THR A 147 -19.61 10.50 0.76
C THR A 147 -18.18 10.26 0.30
N PHE A 148 -17.90 9.02 -0.15
CA PHE A 148 -16.64 8.64 -0.78
C PHE A 148 -16.74 8.65 -2.31
N SER A 149 -17.95 8.45 -2.86
CA SER A 149 -18.24 8.32 -4.30
C SER A 149 -17.51 7.15 -4.97
N PRO A 150 -17.70 5.91 -4.51
CA PRO A 150 -16.89 4.75 -4.90
C PRO A 150 -16.88 4.47 -6.41
N ASN A 151 -18.00 4.67 -7.09
CA ASN A 151 -18.19 4.36 -8.51
C ASN A 151 -17.82 5.50 -9.46
N THR A 152 -17.40 6.65 -8.92
CA THR A 152 -16.94 7.79 -9.74
C THR A 152 -15.55 7.52 -10.28
N GLY A 153 -15.29 7.94 -11.52
CA GLY A 153 -13.97 7.85 -12.14
C GLY A 153 -12.91 8.62 -11.35
N MET A 154 -11.73 8.06 -11.27
CA MET A 154 -10.56 8.68 -10.66
C MET A 154 -9.82 9.50 -11.69
N THR A 155 -9.50 10.77 -11.40
CA THR A 155 -8.68 11.55 -12.30
C THR A 155 -7.19 11.23 -12.16
N ARG A 156 -6.39 11.55 -13.18
CA ARG A 156 -4.94 11.37 -13.18
C ARG A 156 -4.27 12.16 -12.05
N GLY A 157 -4.71 13.40 -11.82
CA GLY A 157 -4.22 14.24 -10.73
C GLY A 157 -4.54 13.67 -9.35
N MET A 158 -5.76 13.17 -9.14
CA MET A 158 -6.14 12.47 -7.89
C MET A 158 -5.28 11.23 -7.64
N PHE A 159 -5.06 10.41 -8.66
CA PHE A 159 -4.29 9.18 -8.53
C PHE A 159 -2.84 9.46 -8.15
N VAL A 160 -2.20 10.41 -8.84
CA VAL A 160 -0.81 10.79 -8.55
C VAL A 160 -0.67 11.44 -7.18
N THR A 161 -1.69 12.22 -6.74
CA THR A 161 -1.74 12.74 -5.37
C THR A 161 -1.72 11.61 -4.33
N ALA A 162 -2.51 10.55 -4.54
CA ALA A 162 -2.52 9.40 -3.64
C ALA A 162 -1.16 8.69 -3.58
N LEU A 163 -0.47 8.55 -4.71
CA LEU A 163 0.89 7.98 -4.77
C LEU A 163 1.93 8.88 -4.08
N GLY A 164 1.86 10.19 -4.27
CA GLY A 164 2.76 11.12 -3.58
C GLY A 164 2.58 11.11 -2.07
N ARG A 165 1.33 11.03 -1.59
CA ARG A 165 1.02 10.85 -0.16
C ARG A 165 1.54 9.51 0.37
N LEU A 166 1.41 8.43 -0.41
CA LEU A 166 1.96 7.12 -0.05
C LEU A 166 3.50 7.13 0.01
N ALA A 167 4.14 7.93 -0.84
CA ALA A 167 5.59 8.13 -0.83
C ALA A 167 6.07 9.06 0.31
N GLY A 168 5.16 9.75 1.01
CA GLY A 168 5.51 10.72 2.04
C GLY A 168 6.10 12.02 1.47
N VAL A 169 5.68 12.41 0.27
CA VAL A 169 6.19 13.62 -0.40
C VAL A 169 5.78 14.87 0.36
N ASP A 170 6.75 15.71 0.70
CA ASP A 170 6.46 17.06 1.19
C ASP A 170 6.05 17.94 0.00
N PRO A 171 4.81 18.45 -0.04
CA PRO A 171 4.33 19.27 -1.14
C PRO A 171 5.11 20.59 -1.30
N THR A 172 5.80 21.07 -0.28
CA THR A 172 6.56 22.32 -0.34
C THR A 172 7.81 22.21 -1.21
N ASP A 173 8.35 21.00 -1.43
CA ASP A 173 9.56 20.75 -2.21
C ASP A 173 9.34 20.75 -3.73
N TYR A 174 8.07 20.78 -4.19
CA TYR A 174 7.72 20.54 -5.59
C TYR A 174 6.76 21.60 -6.16
N GLN A 175 7.10 22.87 -6.04
CA GLN A 175 6.23 23.99 -6.42
C GLN A 175 6.19 24.28 -7.93
N ALA A 176 7.31 24.08 -8.65
CA ALA A 176 7.41 24.40 -10.06
C ALA A 176 6.91 23.26 -10.95
N SER A 177 6.00 23.58 -11.89
CA SER A 177 5.46 22.62 -12.85
C SER A 177 6.17 22.70 -14.21
N MET A 178 6.40 21.54 -14.82
CA MET A 178 6.82 21.44 -16.23
C MET A 178 5.61 21.34 -17.18
N PHE A 179 4.39 21.20 -16.65
CA PHE A 179 3.18 21.06 -17.45
C PHE A 179 2.35 22.33 -17.42
N THR A 180 1.93 22.81 -18.58
CA THR A 180 1.18 24.07 -18.74
C THR A 180 -0.28 23.96 -18.29
N ASP A 181 -0.83 22.75 -18.21
CA ASP A 181 -2.18 22.45 -17.77
C ASP A 181 -2.28 22.06 -16.28
N VAL A 182 -1.17 22.13 -15.54
CA VAL A 182 -1.12 21.92 -14.09
C VAL A 182 -1.02 23.29 -13.41
N LYS A 183 -2.15 23.76 -12.88
CA LYS A 183 -2.21 25.05 -12.17
C LYS A 183 -1.42 24.96 -10.86
N GLU A 184 -0.63 26.00 -10.56
CA GLU A 184 0.27 26.01 -9.38
C GLU A 184 -0.49 25.91 -8.05
N ASP A 185 -1.70 26.47 -7.98
CA ASP A 185 -2.57 26.43 -6.78
C ASP A 185 -3.42 25.15 -6.65
N ALA A 186 -3.36 24.25 -7.63
CA ALA A 186 -4.08 22.99 -7.56
C ALA A 186 -3.49 22.07 -6.52
N TYR A 187 -4.34 21.42 -5.69
CA TYR A 187 -3.91 20.50 -4.63
C TYR A 187 -3.05 19.34 -5.12
N TYR A 188 -3.18 18.95 -6.38
CA TYR A 188 -2.41 17.88 -7.02
C TYR A 188 -1.07 18.37 -7.60
N ALA A 189 -0.88 19.67 -7.78
CA ALA A 189 0.27 20.22 -8.47
C ALA A 189 1.62 19.73 -7.92
N PRO A 190 1.92 19.83 -6.62
CA PRO A 190 3.20 19.39 -6.09
C PRO A 190 3.44 17.89 -6.27
N TYR A 191 2.39 17.07 -6.22
CA TYR A 191 2.49 15.64 -6.42
C TYR A 191 2.71 15.26 -7.89
N VAL A 192 2.07 15.97 -8.82
CA VAL A 192 2.33 15.82 -10.26
C VAL A 192 3.75 16.21 -10.60
N ASN A 193 4.23 17.35 -10.04
CA ASN A 193 5.59 17.84 -10.24
C ASN A 193 6.64 16.84 -9.69
N TRP A 194 6.41 16.33 -8.50
CA TRP A 194 7.22 15.26 -7.91
C TRP A 194 7.26 14.01 -8.81
N ALA A 195 6.09 13.53 -9.23
CA ALA A 195 5.98 12.31 -10.01
C ALA A 195 6.63 12.43 -11.39
N ALA A 196 6.55 13.61 -12.03
CA ALA A 196 7.24 13.92 -13.28
C ALA A 196 8.76 13.98 -13.07
N LYS A 197 9.23 14.70 -12.04
CA LYS A 197 10.65 14.85 -11.72
C LYS A 197 11.31 13.50 -11.41
N THR A 198 10.61 12.61 -10.74
CA THR A 198 11.10 11.27 -10.39
C THR A 198 10.92 10.24 -11.50
N GLY A 199 10.19 10.57 -12.57
CA GLY A 199 9.88 9.67 -13.67
C GLY A 199 8.83 8.61 -13.34
N VAL A 200 8.01 8.83 -12.32
CA VAL A 200 6.83 8.01 -12.00
C VAL A 200 5.75 8.19 -13.06
N VAL A 201 5.58 9.42 -13.54
CA VAL A 201 4.67 9.74 -14.63
C VAL A 201 5.39 10.46 -15.77
N SER A 202 4.80 10.34 -16.96
CA SER A 202 5.06 11.22 -18.11
C SER A 202 3.80 12.03 -18.39
N GLY A 203 3.96 13.13 -19.12
CA GLY A 203 2.83 13.87 -19.66
C GLY A 203 2.05 13.07 -20.69
N THR A 204 0.89 13.58 -21.07
CA THR A 204 0.15 13.12 -22.27
C THR A 204 0.78 13.67 -23.54
N THR A 205 1.50 14.79 -23.41
CA THR A 205 2.42 15.38 -24.38
C THR A 205 3.66 15.88 -23.62
N ASP A 206 4.62 16.46 -24.29
CA ASP A 206 5.83 17.04 -23.68
C ASP A 206 5.49 18.17 -22.68
N THR A 207 4.35 18.84 -22.85
CA THR A 207 3.97 20.03 -22.06
C THR A 207 2.64 19.90 -21.31
N THR A 208 1.92 18.79 -21.43
CA THR A 208 0.60 18.59 -20.77
C THR A 208 0.57 17.28 -20.01
N PHE A 209 -0.09 17.28 -18.85
CA PHE A 209 -0.32 16.12 -17.98
C PHE A 209 -1.74 15.58 -18.05
N ALA A 210 -2.73 16.40 -18.37
CA ALA A 210 -4.16 16.14 -18.33
C ALA A 210 -4.65 15.72 -16.92
N PRO A 211 -4.46 16.55 -15.86
CA PRO A 211 -4.73 16.19 -14.47
C PRO A 211 -6.19 15.85 -14.19
N ASP A 212 -7.13 16.51 -14.87
CA ASP A 212 -8.57 16.38 -14.65
C ASP A 212 -9.21 15.28 -15.52
N THR A 213 -8.44 14.65 -16.41
CA THR A 213 -8.90 13.52 -17.21
C THR A 213 -8.93 12.25 -16.37
N ASN A 214 -9.97 11.45 -16.50
CA ASN A 214 -10.05 10.15 -15.84
C ASN A 214 -8.89 9.24 -16.27
N ILE A 215 -8.28 8.58 -15.30
CA ILE A 215 -7.25 7.57 -15.57
C ILE A 215 -7.92 6.28 -16.05
N ASN A 216 -7.40 5.68 -17.12
CA ASN A 216 -7.81 4.36 -17.52
C ASN A 216 -6.95 3.27 -16.86
N ARG A 217 -7.40 2.02 -16.93
CA ARG A 217 -6.79 0.92 -16.21
C ARG A 217 -5.38 0.56 -16.70
N GLU A 218 -5.12 0.67 -17.99
CA GLU A 218 -3.75 0.44 -18.49
C GLU A 218 -2.77 1.56 -18.12
N GLN A 219 -3.22 2.83 -18.08
CA GLN A 219 -2.42 3.94 -17.56
C GLN A 219 -2.12 3.76 -16.06
N MET A 220 -3.11 3.34 -15.29
CA MET A 220 -2.92 3.02 -13.87
C MET A 220 -1.85 1.95 -13.67
N ALA A 221 -1.88 0.87 -14.48
CA ALA A 221 -0.87 -0.20 -14.42
C ALA A 221 0.55 0.34 -14.67
N VAL A 222 0.73 1.20 -15.67
CA VAL A 222 2.04 1.78 -16.01
C VAL A 222 2.55 2.70 -14.91
N ILE A 223 1.69 3.58 -14.40
CA ILE A 223 2.08 4.50 -13.33
C ILE A 223 2.44 3.73 -12.06
N MET A 224 1.68 2.68 -11.69
CA MET A 224 1.99 1.81 -10.55
C MET A 224 3.34 1.10 -10.72
N LYS A 225 3.63 0.53 -11.91
CA LYS A 225 4.91 -0.11 -12.20
C LYS A 225 6.07 0.89 -12.10
N ASN A 226 5.92 2.07 -12.68
CA ASN A 226 6.92 3.13 -12.60
C ASN A 226 7.15 3.58 -11.15
N TYR A 227 6.06 3.80 -10.39
CA TYR A 227 6.13 4.12 -8.96
C TYR A 227 6.96 3.10 -8.21
N ALA A 228 6.65 1.81 -8.36
CA ALA A 228 7.42 0.75 -7.73
C ALA A 228 8.89 0.78 -8.11
N THR A 229 9.18 0.86 -9.42
CA THR A 229 10.56 0.85 -9.94
C THR A 229 11.37 2.05 -9.47
N LYS A 230 10.79 3.25 -9.53
CA LYS A 230 11.48 4.51 -9.21
C LYS A 230 11.74 4.67 -7.71
N LEU A 231 10.89 4.09 -6.88
CA LEU A 231 11.06 4.09 -5.42
C LEU A 231 11.76 2.83 -4.89
N GLY A 232 12.28 1.98 -5.79
CA GLY A 232 13.09 0.83 -5.41
C GLY A 232 12.32 -0.35 -4.82
N TYR A 233 10.99 -0.41 -5.00
CA TYR A 233 10.20 -1.56 -4.57
C TYR A 233 10.42 -2.74 -5.50
N THR A 234 10.65 -3.91 -4.92
CA THR A 234 10.64 -5.18 -5.66
C THR A 234 9.20 -5.65 -5.84
N ILE A 235 8.75 -5.74 -7.08
CA ILE A 235 7.44 -6.28 -7.41
C ILE A 235 7.56 -7.80 -7.61
N PRO A 236 6.89 -8.62 -6.77
CA PRO A 236 6.99 -10.06 -6.86
C PRO A 236 6.25 -10.61 -8.09
N LYS A 237 6.63 -11.82 -8.51
CA LYS A 237 5.89 -12.61 -9.50
C LYS A 237 5.28 -13.81 -8.78
N THR A 238 4.24 -13.55 -8.00
CA THR A 238 3.63 -14.53 -7.11
C THR A 238 2.54 -15.34 -7.80
N LEU A 239 1.82 -14.72 -8.75
CA LEU A 239 0.71 -15.35 -9.46
C LEU A 239 1.09 -15.73 -10.89
N GLU A 240 0.45 -16.79 -11.39
CA GLU A 240 0.54 -17.15 -12.80
C GLU A 240 -0.01 -16.05 -13.72
N VAL A 241 0.51 -16.00 -14.95
CA VAL A 241 0.08 -15.01 -15.93
C VAL A 241 -1.36 -15.28 -16.36
N VAL A 242 -2.22 -14.30 -16.20
CA VAL A 242 -3.59 -14.35 -16.69
C VAL A 242 -3.64 -13.88 -18.15
N ASN A 243 -4.16 -14.72 -19.03
CA ASN A 243 -4.50 -14.34 -20.40
C ASN A 243 -5.92 -13.76 -20.42
N PHE A 244 -6.02 -12.43 -20.34
CA PHE A 244 -7.31 -11.75 -20.39
C PHE A 244 -7.99 -11.91 -21.75
N ALA A 245 -9.32 -12.04 -21.73
CA ALA A 245 -10.12 -12.22 -22.96
C ALA A 245 -9.98 -11.03 -23.92
N ASP A 246 -9.75 -9.83 -23.37
CA ASP A 246 -9.57 -8.56 -24.09
C ASP A 246 -8.10 -8.13 -24.22
N SER A 247 -7.13 -9.04 -24.01
CA SER A 247 -5.69 -8.75 -24.02
C SER A 247 -5.19 -8.09 -25.30
N ALA A 248 -5.89 -8.32 -26.44
CA ALA A 248 -5.59 -7.67 -27.72
C ALA A 248 -5.82 -6.14 -27.66
N GLY A 249 -6.71 -5.66 -26.78
CA GLY A 249 -7.00 -4.24 -26.55
C GLY A 249 -5.97 -3.53 -25.68
N ILE A 250 -5.07 -4.26 -25.01
CA ILE A 250 -4.02 -3.65 -24.20
C ILE A 250 -2.97 -3.03 -25.12
N SER A 251 -2.72 -1.73 -24.94
CA SER A 251 -1.72 -0.98 -25.71
C SER A 251 -0.32 -1.59 -25.54
N SER A 252 0.47 -1.56 -26.61
CA SER A 252 1.82 -2.15 -26.60
C SER A 252 2.71 -1.63 -25.47
N TRP A 253 2.61 -0.33 -25.17
CA TRP A 253 3.35 0.33 -24.10
C TRP A 253 2.91 -0.09 -22.68
N ALA A 254 1.71 -0.66 -22.53
CA ALA A 254 1.16 -1.04 -21.23
C ALA A 254 1.28 -2.55 -20.93
N LYS A 255 1.47 -3.40 -21.95
CA LYS A 255 1.45 -4.87 -21.81
C LYS A 255 2.33 -5.39 -20.68
N GLU A 256 3.56 -4.93 -20.62
CA GLU A 256 4.51 -5.40 -19.59
C GLU A 256 4.13 -4.89 -18.19
N ALA A 257 3.55 -3.70 -18.08
CA ALA A 257 3.09 -3.16 -16.80
C ALA A 257 1.85 -3.92 -16.31
N VAL A 258 0.88 -4.15 -17.18
CA VAL A 258 -0.32 -4.93 -16.86
C VAL A 258 0.06 -6.33 -16.38
N LYS A 259 0.92 -7.04 -17.15
CA LYS A 259 1.43 -8.36 -16.77
C LYS A 259 2.14 -8.34 -15.40
N SER A 260 3.04 -7.40 -15.19
CA SER A 260 3.83 -7.29 -13.96
C SER A 260 2.94 -7.02 -12.74
N MET A 261 1.98 -6.09 -12.86
CA MET A 261 1.07 -5.75 -11.77
C MET A 261 0.04 -6.87 -11.50
N GLN A 262 -0.37 -7.60 -12.55
CA GLN A 262 -1.23 -8.76 -12.39
C GLN A 262 -0.50 -9.92 -11.70
N GLN A 263 0.72 -10.26 -12.12
CA GLN A 263 1.49 -11.34 -11.50
C GLN A 263 1.83 -11.05 -10.03
N ALA A 264 1.93 -9.79 -9.66
CA ALA A 264 2.09 -9.37 -8.27
C ALA A 264 0.80 -9.45 -7.44
N GLY A 265 -0.37 -9.64 -8.06
CA GLY A 265 -1.66 -9.57 -7.39
C GLY A 265 -2.13 -8.15 -7.06
N ILE A 266 -1.44 -7.12 -7.58
CA ILE A 266 -1.80 -5.70 -7.36
C ILE A 266 -2.98 -5.30 -8.23
N LEU A 267 -2.95 -5.67 -9.52
CA LEU A 267 -4.07 -5.52 -10.44
C LEU A 267 -4.68 -6.88 -10.75
N ALA A 268 -6.00 -6.93 -10.82
CA ALA A 268 -6.76 -8.12 -11.22
C ALA A 268 -7.65 -7.81 -12.44
N GLY A 269 -8.20 -8.84 -13.04
CA GLY A 269 -9.24 -8.70 -14.05
C GLY A 269 -10.57 -8.30 -13.44
N LYS A 270 -11.51 -8.06 -14.34
CA LYS A 270 -12.95 -7.90 -14.07
C LYS A 270 -13.70 -9.17 -14.42
N THR A 271 -15.04 -9.13 -14.33
CA THR A 271 -15.93 -10.20 -14.81
C THR A 271 -15.58 -10.66 -16.23
N ASN A 272 -15.91 -11.90 -16.57
CA ASN A 272 -15.64 -12.51 -17.87
C ASN A 272 -14.16 -12.55 -18.27
N ASN A 273 -13.26 -12.59 -17.28
CA ASN A 273 -11.81 -12.60 -17.50
C ASN A 273 -11.32 -11.44 -18.38
N CYS A 274 -11.91 -10.24 -18.28
CA CYS A 274 -11.48 -9.04 -18.97
C CYS A 274 -10.57 -8.19 -18.10
N PHE A 275 -9.59 -7.50 -18.70
CA PHE A 275 -8.78 -6.47 -18.04
C PHE A 275 -9.44 -5.10 -18.12
N ASP A 276 -10.15 -4.83 -19.22
CA ASP A 276 -10.79 -3.54 -19.53
C ASP A 276 -9.77 -2.38 -19.62
N PRO A 277 -8.76 -2.45 -20.53
CA PRO A 277 -7.61 -1.55 -20.52
C PRO A 277 -7.97 -0.07 -20.70
N ALA A 278 -8.95 0.24 -21.56
CA ALA A 278 -9.42 1.60 -21.81
C ALA A 278 -10.49 2.06 -20.81
N GLY A 279 -11.01 1.16 -19.99
CA GLY A 279 -12.02 1.47 -18.99
C GLY A 279 -11.50 2.43 -17.93
N THR A 280 -12.34 3.37 -17.51
CA THR A 280 -12.03 4.29 -16.42
C THR A 280 -11.87 3.53 -15.11
N ALA A 281 -10.75 3.74 -14.40
CA ALA A 281 -10.60 3.25 -13.05
C ALA A 281 -11.46 4.06 -12.09
N THR A 282 -12.30 3.37 -11.32
CA THR A 282 -13.14 4.01 -10.30
C THR A 282 -12.35 4.28 -9.02
N ARG A 283 -12.86 5.15 -8.16
CA ARG A 283 -12.25 5.44 -6.86
C ARG A 283 -12.16 4.20 -5.97
N ALA A 284 -13.15 3.29 -6.04
CA ALA A 284 -13.14 2.02 -5.34
C ALA A 284 -12.04 1.06 -5.87
N GLU A 285 -11.90 0.96 -7.19
CA GLU A 285 -10.83 0.16 -7.82
C GLU A 285 -9.45 0.69 -7.46
N VAL A 286 -9.25 2.02 -7.50
CA VAL A 286 -7.98 2.64 -7.09
C VAL A 286 -7.69 2.39 -5.60
N ALA A 287 -8.68 2.51 -4.72
CA ALA A 287 -8.51 2.19 -3.29
C ALA A 287 -8.03 0.74 -3.10
N THR A 288 -8.61 -0.18 -3.86
CA THR A 288 -8.24 -1.61 -3.83
C THR A 288 -6.81 -1.83 -4.32
N VAL A 289 -6.42 -1.21 -5.42
CA VAL A 289 -5.07 -1.30 -5.98
C VAL A 289 -4.02 -0.72 -5.03
N LEU A 290 -4.28 0.43 -4.42
CA LEU A 290 -3.38 1.06 -3.45
C LEU A 290 -3.20 0.18 -2.21
N ARG A 291 -4.28 -0.39 -1.67
CA ARG A 291 -4.20 -1.30 -0.53
C ARG A 291 -3.37 -2.53 -0.86
N ARG A 292 -3.68 -3.21 -1.98
CA ARG A 292 -2.91 -4.39 -2.43
C ARG A 292 -1.44 -4.06 -2.62
N PHE A 293 -1.14 -2.90 -3.22
CA PHE A 293 0.25 -2.48 -3.37
C PHE A 293 0.95 -2.37 -2.01
N VAL A 294 0.35 -1.70 -1.02
CA VAL A 294 0.91 -1.58 0.32
C VAL A 294 1.15 -2.96 0.94
N GLU A 295 0.16 -3.85 0.88
CA GLU A 295 0.24 -5.20 1.45
C GLU A 295 1.31 -6.06 0.76
N ILE A 296 1.38 -6.03 -0.57
CA ILE A 296 2.35 -6.81 -1.37
C ILE A 296 3.80 -6.35 -1.15
N VAL A 297 4.05 -5.05 -1.05
CA VAL A 297 5.43 -4.55 -0.82
C VAL A 297 5.90 -4.78 0.62
N ILE A 298 4.97 -4.96 1.56
CA ILE A 298 5.26 -5.32 2.95
C ILE A 298 5.52 -6.83 3.06
N ASP A 299 4.64 -7.64 2.46
CA ASP A 299 4.70 -9.10 2.46
C ASP A 299 4.22 -9.66 1.11
N PRO A 300 5.14 -10.12 0.24
CA PRO A 300 4.79 -10.69 -1.06
C PRO A 300 3.84 -11.89 -1.00
N GLN A 301 3.76 -12.60 0.14
CA GLN A 301 2.86 -13.75 0.31
C GLN A 301 1.39 -13.35 0.46
N THR A 302 1.10 -12.07 0.68
CA THR A 302 -0.28 -11.55 0.75
C THR A 302 -1.08 -11.76 -0.56
N ALA A 303 -0.40 -12.01 -1.69
CA ALA A 303 -1.06 -12.36 -2.96
C ALA A 303 -1.67 -13.77 -2.97
N ASN A 304 -1.34 -14.64 -2.00
CA ASN A 304 -1.96 -15.95 -1.82
C ASN A 304 -3.20 -15.86 -0.92
N GLY A 305 -3.96 -16.96 -0.87
CA GLY A 305 -5.20 -17.01 -0.12
C GLY A 305 -6.39 -16.43 -0.90
N TRP A 306 -7.35 -15.88 -0.21
CA TRP A 306 -8.52 -15.26 -0.83
C TRP A 306 -8.18 -13.88 -1.39
N VAL A 307 -8.28 -13.75 -2.71
CA VAL A 307 -8.04 -12.51 -3.45
C VAL A 307 -9.31 -12.07 -4.15
N GLN A 308 -9.75 -10.84 -3.91
CA GLN A 308 -10.91 -10.26 -4.58
C GLN A 308 -10.45 -9.63 -5.91
N ASN A 309 -11.16 -9.88 -7.02
CA ASN A 309 -10.87 -9.20 -8.28
C ASN A 309 -11.41 -7.74 -8.27
N ASP A 310 -11.17 -7.00 -9.36
CA ASP A 310 -11.54 -5.59 -9.45
C ASP A 310 -13.05 -5.36 -9.72
N SER A 311 -13.83 -6.43 -9.74
CA SER A 311 -15.30 -6.41 -9.77
C SER A 311 -15.92 -6.91 -8.46
N GLY A 312 -15.11 -7.26 -7.47
CA GLY A 312 -15.58 -7.75 -6.17
C GLY A 312 -15.76 -9.26 -6.08
N GLU A 313 -15.40 -10.03 -7.11
CA GLU A 313 -15.48 -11.49 -7.09
C GLU A 313 -14.26 -12.09 -6.39
N TRP A 314 -14.47 -13.14 -5.58
CA TRP A 314 -13.42 -13.80 -4.81
C TRP A 314 -12.83 -15.00 -5.54
N SER A 315 -11.52 -15.11 -5.50
CA SER A 315 -10.73 -16.24 -5.97
C SER A 315 -9.74 -16.67 -4.90
N TYR A 316 -9.43 -17.96 -4.80
CA TYR A 316 -8.45 -18.46 -3.87
C TYR A 316 -7.19 -18.91 -4.58
N TYR A 317 -6.04 -18.38 -4.16
CA TYR A 317 -4.73 -18.72 -4.70
C TYR A 317 -3.89 -19.48 -3.67
N LYS A 318 -3.19 -20.53 -4.13
CA LYS A 318 -2.26 -21.30 -3.32
C LYS A 318 -0.95 -21.47 -4.08
N ASN A 319 0.13 -20.98 -3.52
CA ASN A 319 1.45 -20.95 -4.15
C ASN A 319 1.46 -20.29 -5.54
N GLY A 320 0.63 -19.28 -5.73
CA GLY A 320 0.49 -18.55 -6.99
C GLY A 320 -0.55 -19.12 -7.96
N ASP A 321 -1.02 -20.34 -7.74
CA ASP A 321 -2.01 -20.99 -8.61
C ASP A 321 -3.45 -20.70 -8.17
N LEU A 322 -4.33 -20.43 -9.15
CA LEU A 322 -5.76 -20.31 -8.90
C LEU A 322 -6.34 -21.70 -8.59
N VAL A 323 -6.84 -21.88 -7.40
CA VAL A 323 -7.51 -23.12 -6.98
C VAL A 323 -8.90 -23.17 -7.60
N LYS A 324 -9.16 -24.21 -8.41
CA LYS A 324 -10.46 -24.48 -9.04
C LYS A 324 -11.19 -25.59 -8.28
N GLY A 325 -12.47 -25.39 -8.04
CA GLY A 325 -13.33 -26.36 -7.32
C GLY A 325 -13.66 -25.96 -5.90
N TRP A 326 -14.28 -26.87 -5.15
CA TRP A 326 -14.65 -26.63 -3.75
C TRP A 326 -13.43 -26.77 -2.86
N LEU A 327 -13.20 -25.76 -2.01
CA LEU A 327 -12.23 -25.88 -0.91
C LEU A 327 -12.87 -26.71 0.19
N SER A 328 -12.33 -27.88 0.50
CA SER A 328 -12.67 -28.59 1.74
C SER A 328 -11.97 -27.90 2.92
N ASN A 329 -12.72 -27.57 3.95
CA ASN A 329 -12.20 -27.08 5.22
C ASN A 329 -11.35 -28.14 5.92
#